data_92f8e6d525750a430393ef13b219ad6b
#
_entry.id   92f8e6d525750a430393ef13b219ad6b
#
_cell.length_a   1.000
_cell.length_b   1.000
_cell.length_c   1.000
_cell.angle_alpha   90.00
_cell.angle_beta   90.00
_cell.angle_gamma   90.00
#
_symmetry.space_group_name_H-M   'P 1'
#
loop_
_entity.id
_entity.type
_entity.pdbx_description
1 polymer ?
#
loop_
_entity_poly.entity_id
_entity_poly.type
_entity_poly.pdbx_seq_one_letter_code
_entity_poly.pdbx_strand_id
1 'polypeptide(L)'
;RAFIQTLLPRMHAIDEHTGIELIREENVPAMTDADSQALQQLIEGLVADKYRHKVAYATEGGYFSQANIPTVICGPGDIAHAHKPNEFVTLQQLTTCEQFLQQILQVCCEPTAGQALANALSPTGAKNC
;
A
#
# COMPACT_ATOMS: atom_id res chain seq x y z
N ARG A 1 16.45 12.83 13.41
CA ARG A 1 17.73 12.74 14.19
C ARG A 1 18.46 14.07 14.17
N ALA A 2 18.69 14.70 13.00
CA ALA A 2 19.40 16.00 12.91
C ALA A 2 18.77 17.09 13.83
N PHE A 3 17.46 17.19 13.87
CA PHE A 3 16.74 18.14 14.73
C PHE A 3 17.04 17.93 16.23
N ILE A 4 17.09 16.67 16.68
CA ILE A 4 17.44 16.34 18.09
C ILE A 4 18.83 16.86 18.42
N GLN A 5 19.81 16.67 17.51
CA GLN A 5 21.18 17.14 17.71
C GLN A 5 21.28 18.66 17.83
N THR A 6 20.34 19.42 17.23
CA THR A 6 20.30 20.88 17.40
C THR A 6 19.64 21.32 18.73
N LEU A 7 18.78 20.48 19.30
CA LEU A 7 18.10 20.79 20.56
C LEU A 7 18.92 20.43 21.79
N LEU A 8 19.63 19.31 21.78
CA LEU A 8 20.37 18.80 22.94
C LEU A 8 21.31 19.82 23.58
N PRO A 9 22.15 20.60 22.85
CA PRO A 9 23.02 21.59 23.46
C PRO A 9 22.26 22.69 24.21
N ARG A 10 21.08 23.06 23.69
CA ARG A 10 20.21 24.08 24.32
C ARG A 10 19.54 23.55 25.57
N MET A 11 19.18 22.26 25.58
CA MET A 11 18.62 21.61 26.76
C MET A 11 19.68 21.44 27.85
N HIS A 12 20.87 20.98 27.49
CA HIS A 12 21.98 20.80 28.42
C HIS A 12 22.50 22.11 29.00
N ALA A 13 22.31 23.24 28.31
CA ALA A 13 22.64 24.56 28.85
C ALA A 13 21.71 24.96 30.01
N ILE A 14 20.53 24.34 30.12
CA ILE A 14 19.56 24.57 31.21
C ILE A 14 19.74 23.53 32.31
N ASP A 15 19.85 22.25 31.91
CA ASP A 15 20.06 21.13 32.82
C ASP A 15 20.83 20.02 32.07
N GLU A 16 22.02 19.73 32.55
CA GLU A 16 22.94 18.72 31.95
C GLU A 16 22.37 17.30 31.97
N HIS A 17 21.40 17.00 32.84
CA HIS A 17 20.75 15.69 32.93
C HIS A 17 19.60 15.50 31.94
N THR A 18 19.26 16.52 31.15
CA THR A 18 18.22 16.38 30.13
C THR A 18 18.71 15.53 28.95
N GLY A 19 17.79 14.81 28.33
CA GLY A 19 18.11 13.99 27.16
C GLY A 19 16.88 13.75 26.28
N ILE A 20 17.14 13.35 25.05
CA ILE A 20 16.10 12.85 24.12
C ILE A 20 16.57 11.51 23.59
N GLU A 21 15.85 10.46 23.90
CA GLU A 21 16.04 9.14 23.29
C GLU A 21 15.01 8.94 22.19
N LEU A 22 15.46 8.54 21.01
CA LEU A 22 14.60 8.19 19.89
C LEU A 22 14.62 6.70 19.68
N ILE A 23 13.59 6.03 20.14
CA ILE A 23 13.37 4.60 19.96
C ILE A 23 12.52 4.41 18.71
N ARG A 24 13.01 3.62 17.76
CA ARG A 24 12.21 3.21 16.59
C ARG A 24 11.56 1.87 16.90
N GLU A 25 10.27 1.88 17.19
CA GLU A 25 9.50 0.66 17.45
C GLU A 25 9.09 -0.03 16.15
N GLU A 26 8.70 0.76 15.13
CA GLU A 26 8.28 0.25 13.84
C GLU A 26 8.85 1.05 12.68
N ASN A 27 8.90 0.44 11.51
CA ASN A 27 9.28 1.07 10.26
C ASN A 27 8.47 0.50 9.11
N VAL A 28 7.21 0.95 8.99
CA VAL A 28 6.35 0.57 7.87
C VAL A 28 6.69 1.44 6.67
N PRO A 29 7.16 0.85 5.55
CA PRO A 29 7.52 1.62 4.36
C PRO A 29 6.26 2.17 3.67
N ALA A 30 6.41 3.33 3.04
CA ALA A 30 5.37 3.85 2.16
C ALA A 30 5.23 2.97 0.90
N MET A 31 4.00 2.77 0.48
CA MET A 31 3.70 2.12 -0.80
C MET A 31 3.96 3.12 -1.95
N THR A 32 4.59 2.65 -3.02
CA THR A 32 4.86 3.45 -4.23
C THR A 32 4.02 2.95 -5.41
N ASP A 33 3.67 3.84 -6.33
CA ASP A 33 2.88 3.51 -7.53
C ASP A 33 3.77 3.09 -8.70
N ALA A 34 5.10 3.17 -8.56
CA ALA A 34 6.04 3.17 -9.69
C ALA A 34 5.93 1.91 -10.58
N ASP A 35 5.73 0.74 -9.98
CA ASP A 35 5.75 -0.53 -10.69
C ASP A 35 4.37 -1.21 -10.74
N SER A 36 3.31 -0.50 -10.33
CA SER A 36 1.95 -1.07 -10.22
C SER A 36 1.00 -0.67 -11.34
N GLN A 37 1.47 0.03 -12.39
CA GLN A 37 0.60 0.60 -13.41
C GLN A 37 -0.22 -0.44 -14.17
N ALA A 38 0.38 -1.57 -14.56
CA ALA A 38 -0.33 -2.64 -15.25
C ALA A 38 -1.41 -3.28 -14.35
N LEU A 39 -1.09 -3.51 -13.07
CA LEU A 39 -2.03 -4.02 -12.09
C LEU A 39 -3.16 -3.02 -11.82
N GLN A 40 -2.85 -1.74 -11.73
CA GLN A 40 -3.85 -0.68 -11.57
C GLN A 40 -4.84 -0.66 -12.74
N GLN A 41 -4.35 -0.73 -14.00
CA GLN A 41 -5.20 -0.77 -15.18
C GLN A 41 -6.12 -2.00 -15.19
N LEU A 42 -5.61 -3.16 -14.78
CA LEU A 42 -6.42 -4.37 -14.62
C LEU A 42 -7.56 -4.13 -13.62
N ILE A 43 -7.23 -3.66 -12.42
CA ILE A 43 -8.22 -3.39 -11.36
C ILE A 43 -9.25 -2.36 -11.82
N GLU A 44 -8.82 -1.25 -12.43
CA GLU A 44 -9.71 -0.22 -12.99
C GLU A 44 -10.66 -0.73 -14.08
N GLY A 45 -10.28 -1.81 -14.76
CA GLY A 45 -11.16 -2.50 -15.71
C GLY A 45 -12.26 -3.34 -15.05
N LEU A 46 -12.06 -3.73 -13.80
CA LEU A 46 -12.95 -4.63 -13.07
C LEU A 46 -13.83 -3.92 -12.03
N VAL A 47 -13.46 -2.71 -11.59
CA VAL A 47 -14.22 -1.94 -10.60
C VAL A 47 -14.97 -0.79 -11.23
N ALA A 48 -16.11 -0.45 -10.66
CA ALA A 48 -16.92 0.69 -11.11
C ALA A 48 -16.29 2.03 -10.66
N ASP A 49 -15.73 2.06 -9.45
CA ASP A 49 -15.02 3.22 -8.92
C ASP A 49 -13.58 3.21 -9.42
N LYS A 50 -13.21 4.24 -10.19
CA LYS A 50 -11.88 4.42 -10.77
C LYS A 50 -11.05 5.46 -10.02
N TYR A 51 -11.50 5.91 -8.87
CA TYR A 51 -10.77 6.89 -8.09
C TYR A 51 -9.57 6.26 -7.39
N ARG A 52 -8.43 6.91 -7.53
CA ARG A 52 -7.21 6.56 -6.81
C ARG A 52 -7.08 7.44 -5.59
N HIS A 53 -7.02 6.84 -4.43
CA HIS A 53 -6.82 7.55 -3.18
C HIS A 53 -5.42 7.31 -2.64
N LYS A 54 -4.79 8.38 -2.14
CA LYS A 54 -3.61 8.27 -1.29
C LYS A 54 -4.05 8.55 0.13
N VAL A 55 -3.67 7.65 1.03
CA VAL A 55 -4.05 7.72 2.43
C VAL A 55 -2.81 7.74 3.32
N ALA A 56 -2.93 8.34 4.49
CA ALA A 56 -1.84 8.43 5.46
C ALA A 56 -1.76 7.19 6.38
N TYR A 57 -2.44 6.11 6.03
CA TYR A 57 -2.43 4.88 6.81
C TYR A 57 -1.28 3.96 6.38
N ALA A 58 -0.72 3.27 7.35
CA ALA A 58 0.23 2.20 7.08
C ALA A 58 -0.51 0.95 6.60
N THR A 59 0.08 0.23 5.63
CA THR A 59 -0.37 -1.08 5.16
C THR A 59 0.84 -1.96 4.85
N GLU A 60 0.65 -3.26 4.83
CA GLU A 60 1.65 -4.23 4.41
C GLU A 60 2.06 -4.06 2.93
N GLY A 61 1.26 -3.35 2.13
CA GLY A 61 1.56 -3.03 0.74
C GLY A 61 2.92 -2.35 0.53
N GLY A 62 3.38 -1.58 1.52
CA GLY A 62 4.72 -0.98 1.49
C GLY A 62 5.85 -2.01 1.48
N TYR A 63 5.72 -3.13 2.18
CA TYR A 63 6.72 -4.21 2.18
C TYR A 63 6.76 -4.94 0.83
N PHE A 64 5.61 -5.22 0.23
CA PHE A 64 5.54 -5.79 -1.12
C PHE A 64 6.17 -4.85 -2.15
N SER A 65 5.88 -3.55 -2.05
CA SER A 65 6.48 -2.53 -2.91
C SER A 65 8.00 -2.49 -2.79
N GLN A 66 8.56 -2.59 -1.57
CA GLN A 66 10.02 -2.69 -1.35
C GLN A 66 10.63 -3.97 -1.94
N ALA A 67 9.86 -5.05 -2.00
CA ALA A 67 10.28 -6.31 -2.63
C ALA A 67 10.11 -6.29 -4.17
N ASN A 68 9.80 -5.15 -4.77
CA ASN A 68 9.49 -4.97 -6.19
C ASN A 68 8.32 -5.85 -6.67
N ILE A 69 7.34 -6.07 -5.79
CA ILE A 69 6.11 -6.77 -6.13
C ILE A 69 5.05 -5.70 -6.42
N PRO A 70 4.53 -5.62 -7.67
CA PRO A 70 3.44 -4.71 -8.00
C PRO A 70 2.25 -4.91 -7.07
N THR A 71 1.81 -3.85 -6.42
CA THR A 71 0.81 -3.94 -5.34
C THR A 71 -0.24 -2.85 -5.47
N VAL A 72 -1.49 -3.23 -5.30
CA VAL A 72 -2.65 -2.32 -5.22
C VAL A 72 -3.49 -2.73 -4.02
N ILE A 73 -3.94 -1.76 -3.24
CA ILE A 73 -4.92 -1.98 -2.17
C ILE A 73 -6.32 -1.76 -2.75
N CYS A 74 -7.13 -2.79 -2.70
CA CYS A 74 -8.52 -2.74 -3.15
C CYS A 74 -9.37 -3.66 -2.27
N GLY A 75 -10.52 -3.18 -1.85
CA GLY A 75 -11.41 -3.94 -0.98
C GLY A 75 -12.77 -3.27 -0.80
N PRO A 76 -13.69 -3.90 -0.07
CA PRO A 76 -15.00 -3.32 0.24
C PRO A 76 -14.86 -2.22 1.29
N GLY A 77 -15.85 -1.35 1.34
CA GLY A 77 -15.91 -0.26 2.30
C GLY A 77 -15.73 1.11 1.64
N ASP A 78 -15.65 2.13 2.48
CA ASP A 78 -15.40 3.50 2.07
C ASP A 78 -14.31 4.07 3.00
N ILE A 79 -13.26 4.61 2.39
CA ILE A 79 -12.16 5.21 3.12
C ILE A 79 -12.60 6.32 4.08
N ALA A 80 -13.75 6.96 3.80
CA ALA A 80 -14.33 7.94 4.69
C ALA A 80 -14.78 7.37 6.05
N HIS A 81 -15.01 6.06 6.15
CA HIS A 81 -15.39 5.38 7.38
C HIS A 81 -14.22 4.70 8.08
N ALA A 82 -13.10 4.48 7.37
CA ALA A 82 -11.92 3.80 7.92
C ALA A 82 -11.33 4.54 9.12
N HIS A 83 -10.92 3.79 10.13
CA HIS A 83 -10.33 4.30 11.40
C HIS A 83 -11.24 5.27 12.18
N LYS A 84 -12.55 5.15 12.02
CA LYS A 84 -13.55 5.95 12.75
C LYS A 84 -14.36 5.08 13.70
N PRO A 85 -14.94 5.68 14.76
CA PRO A 85 -15.90 4.97 15.60
C PRO A 85 -17.06 4.42 14.75
N ASN A 86 -17.48 3.18 15.04
CA ASN A 86 -18.52 2.47 14.29
C ASN A 86 -18.18 2.26 12.81
N GLU A 87 -16.92 2.02 12.48
CA GLU A 87 -16.51 1.58 11.14
C GLU A 87 -17.35 0.38 10.70
N PHE A 88 -17.85 0.41 9.48
CA PHE A 88 -18.71 -0.64 8.94
C PHE A 88 -18.48 -0.84 7.45
N VAL A 89 -18.89 -2.00 6.97
CA VAL A 89 -19.04 -2.35 5.56
C VAL A 89 -20.46 -2.86 5.34
N THR A 90 -21.09 -2.49 4.22
CA THR A 90 -22.43 -2.97 3.90
C THR A 90 -22.39 -4.37 3.29
N LEU A 91 -23.47 -5.15 3.43
CA LEU A 91 -23.60 -6.46 2.77
C LEU A 91 -23.49 -6.35 1.25
N GLN A 92 -24.01 -5.26 0.66
CA GLN A 92 -23.88 -5.01 -0.77
C GLN A 92 -22.42 -4.81 -1.19
N GLN A 93 -21.62 -4.08 -0.41
CA GLN A 93 -20.18 -3.90 -0.69
C GLN A 93 -19.44 -5.23 -0.58
N LEU A 94 -19.77 -6.10 0.36
CA LEU A 94 -19.20 -7.44 0.47
C LEU A 94 -19.54 -8.29 -0.76
N THR A 95 -20.82 -8.29 -1.21
CA THR A 95 -21.23 -9.02 -2.41
C THR A 95 -20.52 -8.51 -3.66
N THR A 96 -20.37 -7.19 -3.80
CA THR A 96 -19.63 -6.58 -4.91
C THR A 96 -18.15 -6.98 -4.87
N CYS A 97 -17.55 -7.01 -3.69
CA CYS A 97 -16.16 -7.46 -3.51
C CYS A 97 -15.99 -8.95 -3.87
N GLU A 98 -16.93 -9.81 -3.50
CA GLU A 98 -16.92 -11.23 -3.89
C GLU A 98 -16.97 -11.37 -5.42
N GLN A 99 -17.84 -10.65 -6.11
CA GLN A 99 -17.92 -10.64 -7.57
C GLN A 99 -16.61 -10.17 -8.22
N PHE A 100 -16.02 -9.12 -7.67
CA PHE A 100 -14.71 -8.62 -8.09
C PHE A 100 -13.61 -9.70 -7.95
N LEU A 101 -13.54 -10.40 -6.83
CA LEU A 101 -12.57 -11.48 -6.61
C LEU A 101 -12.81 -12.64 -7.57
N GLN A 102 -14.06 -12.99 -7.88
CA GLN A 102 -14.38 -14.01 -8.90
C GLN A 102 -13.87 -13.60 -10.27
N GLN A 103 -14.01 -12.33 -10.67
CA GLN A 103 -13.48 -11.82 -11.94
C GLN A 103 -11.95 -11.88 -11.99
N ILE A 104 -11.26 -11.52 -10.91
CA ILE A 104 -9.80 -11.65 -10.80
C ILE A 104 -9.39 -13.11 -10.98
N LEU A 105 -10.05 -14.05 -10.30
CA LEU A 105 -9.77 -15.47 -10.43
C LEU A 105 -9.96 -15.96 -11.86
N GLN A 106 -11.01 -15.53 -12.55
CA GLN A 106 -11.23 -15.86 -13.97
C GLN A 106 -10.06 -15.38 -14.85
N VAL A 107 -9.66 -14.10 -14.70
CA VAL A 107 -8.52 -13.54 -15.46
C VAL A 107 -7.23 -14.31 -15.16
N CYS A 108 -6.96 -14.64 -13.91
CA CYS A 108 -5.74 -15.36 -13.53
C CYS A 108 -5.73 -16.82 -13.98
N CYS A 109 -6.90 -17.46 -14.05
CA CYS A 109 -7.02 -18.87 -14.44
C CYS A 109 -7.10 -19.08 -15.96
N GLU A 110 -7.38 -18.04 -16.75
CA GLU A 110 -7.34 -18.16 -18.22
C GLU A 110 -5.90 -18.22 -18.73
N PRO A 111 -5.49 -19.26 -19.48
CA PRO A 111 -4.09 -19.47 -19.86
C PRO A 111 -3.48 -18.28 -20.62
N THR A 112 -4.24 -17.65 -21.52
CA THR A 112 -3.78 -16.51 -22.32
C THR A 112 -3.74 -15.21 -21.53
N ALA A 113 -4.77 -14.95 -20.74
CA ALA A 113 -4.86 -13.74 -19.92
C ALA A 113 -3.90 -13.80 -18.72
N GLY A 114 -3.81 -14.95 -18.06
CA GLY A 114 -2.88 -15.18 -16.97
C GLY A 114 -1.42 -15.01 -17.39
N GLN A 115 -1.03 -15.51 -18.58
CA GLN A 115 0.33 -15.33 -19.11
C GLN A 115 0.61 -13.87 -19.48
N ALA A 116 -0.35 -13.17 -20.09
CA ALA A 116 -0.21 -11.75 -20.41
C ALA A 116 -0.07 -10.90 -19.14
N LEU A 117 -0.83 -11.19 -18.10
CA LEU A 117 -0.74 -10.54 -16.79
C LEU A 117 0.62 -10.83 -16.13
N ALA A 118 1.07 -12.07 -16.11
CA ALA A 118 2.37 -12.44 -15.56
C ALA A 118 3.52 -11.69 -16.26
N ASN A 119 3.46 -11.58 -17.58
CA ASN A 119 4.45 -10.83 -18.35
C ASN A 119 4.43 -9.33 -18.06
N ALA A 120 3.24 -8.75 -17.90
CA ALA A 120 3.06 -7.33 -17.58
C ALA A 120 3.48 -6.97 -16.15
N LEU A 121 3.39 -7.91 -15.22
CA LEU A 121 3.78 -7.75 -13.82
C LEU A 121 5.22 -8.18 -13.55
N SER A 122 5.90 -8.78 -14.49
CA SER A 122 7.31 -9.15 -14.35
C SER A 122 8.17 -7.88 -14.25
N PRO A 123 9.06 -7.78 -13.28
CA PRO A 123 9.94 -6.61 -13.15
C PRO A 123 10.76 -6.44 -14.42
N THR A 124 10.58 -5.30 -15.10
CA THR A 124 11.38 -4.90 -16.26
C THR A 124 12.81 -4.66 -15.79
N GLY A 125 13.69 -5.68 -15.86
CA GLY A 125 15.08 -5.45 -15.56
C GLY A 125 15.94 -6.60 -15.06
N ALA A 126 15.49 -7.83 -15.08
CA ALA A 126 16.44 -8.94 -14.99
C ALA A 126 17.23 -9.03 -16.31
N LYS A 127 18.20 -8.12 -16.50
CA LYS A 127 19.28 -8.34 -17.45
C LYS A 127 20.06 -9.55 -16.93
N ASN A 128 19.97 -10.65 -17.69
CA ASN A 128 20.86 -11.79 -17.51
C ASN A 128 22.31 -11.29 -17.43
N CYS A 129 22.95 -11.50 -16.30
CA CYS A 129 24.40 -11.62 -16.18
C CYS A 129 24.76 -13.09 -16.29
#